data_e5274eb2475db5351f4b8da5b81a8efe
#
_entry.id   e5274eb2475db5351f4b8da5b81a8efe
#
_cell.length_a   1.000
_cell.length_b   1.000
_cell.length_c   1.000
_cell.angle_alpha   90.00
_cell.angle_beta   90.00
_cell.angle_gamma   90.00
#
_symmetry.space_group_name_H-M   'P 1'
#
loop_
_entity.id
_entity.type
_entity.pdbx_description
1 polymer ?
#
loop_
_entity_poly.entity_id
_entity_poly.type
_entity_poly.pdbx_seq_one_letter_code
_entity_poly.pdbx_strand_id
1 'polypeptide(L)'
;MTKTAFYPDTMKVADRVTILKNALQKNYDRDYVVRGHSGDTVFDVVEGRKYWKINMINNQESVHAFIDKKTGDVFKPASWRGPAKIVRYNLIDEVSYGECIARADWAGGYLYMR
;
A
#
# COMPACT_ATOMS: atom_id res chain seq x y z
N MET A 1 -17.01 -29.89 -16.25
CA MET A 1 -16.37 -29.35 -15.08
C MET A 1 -16.02 -27.89 -15.25
N THR A 2 -16.19 -27.20 -14.21
CA THR A 2 -15.93 -25.78 -14.27
C THR A 2 -14.45 -25.50 -14.19
N LYS A 3 -13.97 -24.73 -15.11
CA LYS A 3 -12.58 -24.37 -15.09
C LYS A 3 -12.40 -23.17 -14.17
N THR A 4 -11.53 -23.31 -13.21
CA THR A 4 -11.21 -22.21 -12.33
C THR A 4 -10.38 -21.20 -13.09
N ALA A 5 -10.75 -19.95 -13.02
CA ALA A 5 -9.98 -18.90 -13.66
C ALA A 5 -8.61 -18.82 -13.02
N PHE A 6 -7.59 -18.67 -13.85
CA PHE A 6 -6.24 -18.55 -13.37
C PHE A 6 -6.05 -17.17 -12.76
N TYR A 7 -5.54 -17.14 -11.54
CA TYR A 7 -5.36 -15.87 -10.83
C TYR A 7 -3.96 -15.90 -10.20
N PRO A 8 -2.95 -15.58 -10.99
CA PRO A 8 -1.58 -15.66 -10.50
C PRO A 8 -1.30 -14.65 -9.38
N ASP A 9 -0.28 -14.96 -8.60
CA ASP A 9 0.09 -14.13 -7.46
C ASP A 9 0.40 -12.69 -7.87
N THR A 10 0.98 -12.50 -9.06
CA THR A 10 1.28 -11.14 -9.52
C THR A 10 0.01 -10.32 -9.72
N MET A 11 -1.06 -10.93 -10.21
CA MET A 11 -2.34 -10.25 -10.33
C MET A 11 -2.97 -9.99 -8.96
N LYS A 12 -2.84 -10.96 -8.07
CA LYS A 12 -3.32 -10.79 -6.70
C LYS A 12 -2.62 -9.62 -6.03
N VAL A 13 -1.29 -9.50 -6.20
CA VAL A 13 -0.54 -8.39 -5.63
C VAL A 13 -1.03 -7.06 -6.20
N ALA A 14 -1.19 -6.97 -7.52
CA ALA A 14 -1.64 -5.74 -8.15
C ALA A 14 -3.01 -5.31 -7.60
N ASP A 15 -3.93 -6.26 -7.48
CA ASP A 15 -5.26 -5.96 -6.96
C ASP A 15 -5.20 -5.51 -5.51
N ARG A 16 -4.37 -6.16 -4.72
CA ARG A 16 -4.29 -5.86 -3.28
C ARG A 16 -3.54 -4.57 -2.99
N VAL A 17 -2.63 -4.17 -3.89
CA VAL A 17 -2.01 -2.83 -3.78
C VAL A 17 -3.09 -1.76 -3.93
N THR A 18 -4.01 -1.94 -4.88
CA THR A 18 -5.10 -0.99 -5.06
C THR A 18 -6.01 -0.97 -3.83
N ILE A 19 -6.30 -2.14 -3.26
CA ILE A 19 -7.11 -2.21 -2.06
C ILE A 19 -6.42 -1.49 -0.90
N LEU A 20 -5.12 -1.68 -0.75
CA LEU A 20 -4.36 -0.99 0.29
C LEU A 20 -4.39 0.52 0.07
N LYS A 21 -4.19 0.96 -1.17
CA LYS A 21 -4.24 2.39 -1.49
C LYS A 21 -5.60 2.98 -1.13
N ASN A 22 -6.66 2.26 -1.44
CA ASN A 22 -8.00 2.74 -1.12
C ASN A 22 -8.25 2.76 0.39
N ALA A 23 -7.69 1.80 1.13
CA ALA A 23 -7.81 1.80 2.58
C ALA A 23 -7.08 3.00 3.19
N LEU A 24 -5.91 3.35 2.64
CA LEU A 24 -5.16 4.51 3.10
C LEU A 24 -5.91 5.80 2.81
N GLN A 25 -6.50 5.91 1.62
CA GLN A 25 -7.27 7.10 1.27
C GLN A 25 -8.47 7.26 2.19
N LYS A 26 -9.18 6.16 2.45
CA LYS A 26 -10.34 6.19 3.31
C LYS A 26 -9.94 6.57 4.75
N ASN A 27 -8.81 6.04 5.21
CA ASN A 27 -8.32 6.36 6.55
C ASN A 27 -7.95 7.84 6.64
N TYR A 28 -7.31 8.38 5.61
CA TYR A 28 -6.98 9.80 5.58
C TYR A 28 -8.24 10.65 5.60
N ASP A 29 -9.20 10.32 4.74
CA ASP A 29 -10.42 11.10 4.64
C ASP A 29 -11.18 11.12 5.97
N ARG A 30 -11.27 9.97 6.61
CA ARG A 30 -11.98 9.87 7.87
C ARG A 30 -11.27 10.63 8.98
N ASP A 31 -9.95 10.48 9.05
CA ASP A 31 -9.20 11.05 10.15
C ASP A 31 -8.98 12.56 9.97
N TYR A 32 -8.67 12.96 8.75
CA TYR A 32 -8.27 14.34 8.50
C TYR A 32 -9.45 15.23 8.17
N VAL A 33 -10.31 14.79 7.28
CA VAL A 33 -11.44 15.59 6.82
C VAL A 33 -12.48 15.73 7.93
N VAL A 34 -12.76 14.66 8.65
CA VAL A 34 -13.74 14.69 9.72
C VAL A 34 -13.31 15.66 10.81
N ARG A 35 -12.00 15.86 10.98
CA ARG A 35 -11.52 16.83 11.96
C ARG A 35 -11.57 18.26 11.46
N GLY A 36 -12.11 18.51 10.28
CA GLY A 36 -12.26 19.86 9.76
C GLY A 36 -11.10 20.38 8.94
N HIS A 37 -10.17 19.50 8.55
CA HIS A 37 -9.06 19.90 7.72
C HIS A 37 -9.44 19.83 6.24
N SER A 38 -8.64 20.42 5.38
CA SER A 38 -9.03 20.56 4.00
C SER A 38 -9.00 19.28 3.19
N GLY A 39 -8.29 18.28 3.55
CA GLY A 39 -8.40 16.99 2.89
C GLY A 39 -7.98 16.97 1.42
N ASP A 40 -6.86 17.59 1.11
CA ASP A 40 -6.38 17.65 -0.27
C ASP A 40 -5.32 16.61 -0.59
N THR A 41 -5.09 15.66 0.27
CA THR A 41 -4.09 14.60 0.04
C THR A 41 -4.72 13.44 -0.72
N VAL A 42 -4.04 12.97 -1.75
CA VAL A 42 -4.50 11.86 -2.58
C VAL A 42 -3.42 10.79 -2.59
N PHE A 43 -3.83 9.54 -2.45
CA PHE A 43 -2.93 8.41 -2.59
C PHE A 43 -3.06 7.86 -4.00
N ASP A 44 -1.95 7.50 -4.60
CA ASP A 44 -1.93 6.99 -5.97
C ASP A 44 -0.98 5.80 -6.06
N VAL A 45 -1.25 4.91 -7.01
CA VAL A 45 -0.41 3.74 -7.25
C VAL A 45 0.38 3.99 -8.52
N VAL A 46 1.70 3.85 -8.42
CA VAL A 46 2.59 4.03 -9.57
C VAL A 46 3.32 2.72 -9.81
N GLU A 47 3.27 2.25 -11.04
CA GLU A 47 3.92 1.00 -11.40
C GLU A 47 5.38 1.23 -11.76
N GLY A 48 6.29 0.57 -11.05
CA GLY A 48 7.69 0.53 -11.42
C GLY A 48 8.03 -0.82 -12.00
N ARG A 49 9.31 -1.04 -12.30
CA ARG A 49 9.73 -2.30 -12.87
C ARG A 49 9.61 -3.45 -11.87
N LYS A 50 10.16 -3.27 -10.68
CA LYS A 50 10.18 -4.31 -9.66
C LYS A 50 9.11 -4.10 -8.59
N TYR A 51 8.78 -2.85 -8.32
CA TYR A 51 7.90 -2.50 -7.21
C TYR A 51 6.71 -1.71 -7.69
N TRP A 52 5.58 -1.90 -7.00
CA TRP A 52 4.51 -0.93 -6.99
C TRP A 52 4.86 0.10 -5.93
N LYS A 53 4.64 1.37 -6.22
CA LYS A 53 4.76 2.44 -5.22
C LYS A 53 3.38 2.95 -4.89
N ILE A 54 3.12 3.16 -3.63
CA ILE A 54 1.96 3.94 -3.22
C ILE A 54 2.50 5.31 -2.84
N ASN A 55 2.10 6.31 -3.58
CA ASN A 55 2.56 7.68 -3.37
C ASN A 55 1.48 8.48 -2.66
N MET A 56 1.91 9.42 -1.84
CA MET A 56 1.03 10.37 -1.18
C MET A 56 1.29 11.74 -1.80
N ILE A 57 0.24 12.34 -2.35
CA ILE A 57 0.36 13.57 -3.13
C ILE A 57 -0.46 14.67 -2.49
N ASN A 58 0.21 15.74 -2.14
CA ASN A 58 -0.44 16.96 -1.70
C ASN A 58 0.37 18.12 -2.30
N ASN A 59 0.92 19.01 -1.49
CA ASN A 59 1.78 20.07 -2.04
C ASN A 59 3.05 19.51 -2.64
N GLN A 60 3.46 18.33 -2.21
CA GLN A 60 4.59 17.64 -2.79
C GLN A 60 4.26 16.15 -2.80
N GLU A 61 5.01 15.40 -3.56
CA GLU A 61 4.77 13.97 -3.70
C GLU A 61 5.82 13.19 -2.91
N SER A 62 5.38 12.21 -2.14
CA SER A 62 6.28 11.36 -1.38
C SER A 62 5.84 9.91 -1.55
N VAL A 63 6.75 8.98 -1.27
CA VAL A 63 6.43 7.56 -1.34
C VAL A 63 5.96 7.11 0.04
N HIS A 64 4.79 6.49 0.08
CA HIS A 64 4.26 5.92 1.31
C HIS A 64 4.77 4.51 1.52
N ALA A 65 4.78 3.70 0.48
CA ALA A 65 5.18 2.29 0.58
C ALA A 65 5.65 1.75 -0.76
N PHE A 66 6.50 0.72 -0.69
CA PHE A 66 6.88 -0.07 -1.86
C PHE A 66 6.35 -1.49 -1.68
N ILE A 67 5.86 -2.09 -2.76
CA ILE A 67 5.38 -3.47 -2.72
C ILE A 67 6.05 -4.23 -3.86
N ASP A 68 6.73 -5.33 -3.54
CA ASP A 68 7.37 -6.17 -4.54
C ASP A 68 6.30 -6.83 -5.41
N LYS A 69 6.42 -6.68 -6.71
CA LYS A 69 5.39 -7.15 -7.64
C LYS A 69 5.28 -8.67 -7.67
N LYS A 70 6.37 -9.37 -7.40
CA LYS A 70 6.38 -10.84 -7.45
C LYS A 70 6.06 -11.48 -6.12
N THR A 71 6.64 -10.97 -5.05
CA THR A 71 6.51 -11.60 -3.73
C THR A 71 5.38 -11.04 -2.91
N GLY A 72 4.92 -9.83 -3.22
CA GLY A 72 3.90 -9.17 -2.43
C GLY A 72 4.43 -8.54 -1.15
N ASP A 73 5.74 -8.56 -0.94
CA ASP A 73 6.32 -7.98 0.26
C ASP A 73 6.13 -6.48 0.30
N VAL A 74 5.70 -5.98 1.45
CA VAL A 74 5.44 -4.56 1.68
C VAL A 74 6.56 -3.98 2.51
N PHE A 75 7.14 -2.88 2.03
CA PHE A 75 8.26 -2.21 2.69
C PHE A 75 7.94 -0.75 2.92
N LYS A 76 8.46 -0.18 4.00
CA LYS A 76 8.45 1.26 4.11
C LYS A 76 9.54 1.81 3.18
N PRO A 77 9.43 3.07 2.74
CA PRO A 77 10.45 3.64 1.87
C PRO A 77 11.72 3.95 2.66
N ALA A 78 12.87 3.70 2.04
CA ALA A 78 14.14 4.22 2.53
C ALA A 78 14.40 5.58 1.89
N SER A 79 13.95 5.72 0.62
CA SER A 79 14.09 6.96 -0.11
C SER A 79 13.03 6.95 -1.22
N TRP A 80 13.02 8.01 -2.03
CA TRP A 80 12.14 8.07 -3.21
C TRP A 80 12.40 6.90 -4.16
N ARG A 81 13.61 6.40 -4.20
CA ARG A 81 14.00 5.40 -5.20
C ARG A 81 13.85 3.96 -4.78
N GLY A 82 13.81 3.70 -3.51
CA GLY A 82 13.80 2.30 -3.10
C GLY A 82 13.35 2.08 -1.68
N PRO A 83 13.04 0.81 -1.38
CA PRO A 83 12.51 0.43 -0.08
C PRO A 83 13.62 0.23 0.96
N ALA A 84 13.23 0.36 2.22
CA ALA A 84 14.02 -0.12 3.33
C ALA A 84 14.01 -1.65 3.28
N LYS A 85 14.99 -2.29 3.93
CA LYS A 85 15.23 -3.70 3.70
C LYS A 85 14.27 -4.67 4.37
N ILE A 86 13.63 -4.27 5.43
CA ILE A 86 12.85 -5.22 6.23
C ILE A 86 11.42 -5.27 5.74
N VAL A 87 10.95 -6.50 5.46
CA VAL A 87 9.57 -6.73 5.05
C VAL A 87 8.65 -6.42 6.22
N ARG A 88 7.61 -5.60 5.97
CA ARG A 88 6.65 -5.23 7.00
C ARG A 88 5.40 -6.09 6.96
N TYR A 89 4.91 -6.37 5.76
CA TYR A 89 3.72 -7.21 5.53
C TYR A 89 3.91 -7.92 4.21
N ASN A 90 3.00 -8.86 3.93
CA ASN A 90 3.01 -9.55 2.65
C ASN A 90 1.58 -9.63 2.14
N LEU A 91 1.36 -9.22 0.89
CA LEU A 91 0.01 -9.14 0.35
C LEU A 91 -0.47 -10.47 -0.24
N ILE A 92 0.40 -11.47 -0.38
CA ILE A 92 -0.01 -12.79 -0.86
C ILE A 92 -0.46 -13.65 0.33
N ASP A 93 0.24 -13.55 1.45
CA ASP A 93 -0.12 -14.27 2.65
C ASP A 93 -1.40 -13.68 3.24
N GLU A 94 -2.43 -14.52 3.37
CA GLU A 94 -3.75 -14.03 3.77
C GLU A 94 -3.79 -13.37 5.13
N VAL A 95 -3.08 -13.93 6.09
CA VAL A 95 -3.05 -13.37 7.44
C VAL A 95 -2.34 -12.02 7.43
N SER A 96 -1.17 -11.97 6.79
CA SER A 96 -0.39 -10.73 6.73
C SER A 96 -1.12 -9.65 5.96
N TYR A 97 -1.77 -10.02 4.85
CA TYR A 97 -2.57 -9.09 4.08
C TYR A 97 -3.70 -8.51 4.94
N GLY A 98 -4.42 -9.38 5.64
CA GLY A 98 -5.50 -8.93 6.50
C GLY A 98 -5.03 -7.96 7.57
N GLU A 99 -3.88 -8.25 8.18
CA GLU A 99 -3.30 -7.36 9.19
C GLU A 99 -2.88 -6.02 8.58
N CYS A 100 -2.30 -6.08 7.38
CA CYS A 100 -1.85 -4.87 6.70
C CYS A 100 -3.04 -3.93 6.46
N ILE A 101 -4.13 -4.48 5.92
CA ILE A 101 -5.31 -3.67 5.62
C ILE A 101 -5.96 -3.15 6.90
N ALA A 102 -6.03 -4.00 7.93
CA ALA A 102 -6.65 -3.60 9.19
C ALA A 102 -5.88 -2.49 9.90
N ARG A 103 -4.56 -2.48 9.75
CA ARG A 103 -3.70 -1.51 10.42
C ARG A 103 -3.30 -0.34 9.55
N ALA A 104 -3.68 -0.35 8.27
CA ALA A 104 -3.28 0.70 7.34
C ALA A 104 -3.68 2.07 7.88
N ASP A 105 -2.71 2.98 7.93
CA ASP A 105 -2.99 4.34 8.33
C ASP A 105 -2.18 5.29 7.47
N TRP A 106 -2.78 6.43 7.18
CA TRP A 106 -2.23 7.36 6.21
C TRP A 106 -0.90 7.96 6.66
N ALA A 107 -0.64 8.01 7.95
CA ALA A 107 0.62 8.54 8.47
C ALA A 107 1.76 7.54 8.37
N GLY A 108 1.46 6.27 8.06
CA GLY A 108 2.50 5.27 7.83
C GLY A 108 3.02 4.58 9.07
N GLY A 109 2.41 4.82 10.23
CA GLY A 109 2.91 4.22 11.46
C GLY A 109 2.91 2.71 11.45
N TYR A 110 1.97 2.10 10.73
CA TYR A 110 1.89 0.64 10.65
C TYR A 110 3.13 0.02 10.00
N LEU A 111 3.87 0.78 9.20
CA LEU A 111 5.08 0.30 8.54
C LEU A 111 6.31 0.38 9.44
N TYR A 112 6.19 1.01 10.58
CA TYR A 112 7.30 1.16 11.51
C TYR A 112 7.25 0.22 12.71
N MET A 113 6.36 -0.78 12.67
CA MET A 113 6.22 -1.66 13.73
C MET A 113 7.30 -2.56 13.82
N ARG A 114 8.19 -2.34 14.23
CA ARG A 114 9.23 -3.10 14.48
C ARG A 114 9.89 -3.71 13.54
#